data_363a2f98b903b42a951de9394afaaf81
#
_entry.id   363a2f98b903b42a951de9394afaaf81
#
_cell.length_a   1.000
_cell.length_b   1.000
_cell.length_c   1.000
_cell.angle_alpha   90.00
_cell.angle_beta   90.00
_cell.angle_gamma   90.00
#
_symmetry.space_group_name_H-M   'P 1'
#
loop_
_entity.id
_entity.type
_entity.pdbx_description
1 polymer ?
#
loop_
_entity_poly.entity_id
_entity_poly.type
_entity_poly.pdbx_seq_one_letter_code
_entity_poly.pdbx_strand_id
1 'polypeptide(L)'
;MKVADRLTTFFFLATVFSVSFQNVYWNVAGRVNLADVLALMFLISFVFARIRDRDPLVPPTTIVVLAFATLLLLAYLAGFFNIETKQALSLWEKGMTKFIIHFAFVAAGVAYLARRSERFYWQTLGWFCAGFAANALYGLVQLAATQAGYNLDALILNPITGGAASINIWGAVGESNVYRVNGLTGDPNHLGVMLVVPLLLLTPLYLRLERGHRLRVPLALLLGFLLLIEIATLSRSGFLGLAVGGALLAVVYRRQVASRALLIPLAGVGLVLAVLVVQRLSYFTNVLHARLQTSDTSTTLHFQVYDFIPKVLEQHPLFGFGLNTFSVYFEFVTGRTRWGAHSYYVATVVETGLVGTLFFAFFVVYLFRRLGAARRIGRALATAGDPVAARVRPLAWGLTAALVGTIASNAFYLTMQFYYFYALALFALATPIVFGRRLNT
;
A
#
# COMPACT_ATOMS: atom_id res chain seq x y z
N MET A 1 -31.49 5.51 6.72
CA MET A 1 -30.47 4.46 6.55
C MET A 1 -30.75 3.36 7.56
N LYS A 2 -30.99 2.11 7.13
CA LYS A 2 -31.29 0.97 8.02
C LYS A 2 -30.02 0.64 8.84
N VAL A 3 -30.16 0.10 10.05
CA VAL A 3 -29.03 -0.21 10.97
C VAL A 3 -27.94 -1.05 10.28
N ALA A 4 -28.32 -2.06 9.51
CA ALA A 4 -27.40 -2.89 8.74
C ALA A 4 -26.51 -2.10 7.76
N ASP A 5 -27.06 -1.06 7.10
CA ASP A 5 -26.30 -0.21 6.19
C ASP A 5 -25.31 0.72 6.94
N ARG A 6 -25.66 1.14 8.15
CA ARG A 6 -24.74 1.90 9.01
C ARG A 6 -23.56 1.06 9.48
N LEU A 7 -23.80 -0.19 9.88
CA LEU A 7 -22.75 -1.13 10.28
C LEU A 7 -21.81 -1.44 9.11
N THR A 8 -22.37 -1.75 7.92
CA THR A 8 -21.55 -1.98 6.72
C THR A 8 -20.71 -0.76 6.37
N THR A 9 -21.28 0.45 6.46
CA THR A 9 -20.55 1.70 6.23
C THR A 9 -19.42 1.87 7.24
N PHE A 10 -19.69 1.65 8.52
CA PHE A 10 -18.69 1.78 9.58
C PHE A 10 -17.51 0.81 9.37
N PHE A 11 -17.78 -0.49 9.20
CA PHE A 11 -16.75 -1.47 9.01
C PHE A 11 -15.95 -1.25 7.70
N PHE A 12 -16.60 -0.81 6.63
CA PHE A 12 -15.93 -0.46 5.40
C PHE A 12 -14.94 0.70 5.58
N LEU A 13 -15.38 1.80 6.18
CA LEU A 13 -14.54 2.97 6.42
C LEU A 13 -13.43 2.68 7.44
N ALA A 14 -13.73 1.90 8.48
CA ALA A 14 -12.75 1.48 9.48
C ALA A 14 -11.68 0.57 8.86
N THR A 15 -12.05 -0.36 7.98
CA THR A 15 -11.09 -1.18 7.22
C THR A 15 -10.19 -0.29 6.37
N VAL A 16 -10.77 0.61 5.58
CA VAL A 16 -10.02 1.51 4.70
C VAL A 16 -9.07 2.42 5.49
N PHE A 17 -9.47 2.86 6.68
CA PHE A 17 -8.62 3.64 7.58
C PHE A 17 -7.45 2.83 8.14
N SER A 18 -7.66 1.57 8.50
CA SER A 18 -6.66 0.74 9.19
C SER A 18 -5.72 -0.03 8.26
N VAL A 19 -5.82 0.10 6.92
CA VAL A 19 -5.03 -0.68 5.95
C VAL A 19 -3.53 -0.57 6.10
N SER A 20 -3.02 0.48 6.72
CA SER A 20 -1.59 0.69 6.98
C SER A 20 -1.13 0.20 8.35
N PHE A 21 -2.04 -0.32 9.23
CA PHE A 21 -1.75 -0.67 10.62
C PHE A 21 -1.29 -2.14 10.75
N GLN A 22 -0.18 -2.49 10.09
CA GLN A 22 0.28 -3.88 9.99
C GLN A 22 0.78 -4.45 11.33
N ASN A 23 1.21 -3.60 12.26
CA ASN A 23 1.71 -4.02 13.57
C ASN A 23 0.61 -4.10 14.66
N VAL A 24 -0.62 -3.71 14.34
CA VAL A 24 -1.79 -3.93 15.21
C VAL A 24 -2.37 -5.30 14.86
N TYR A 25 -1.87 -6.37 15.52
CA TYR A 25 -2.26 -7.75 15.19
C TYR A 25 -2.32 -8.64 16.44
N TRP A 26 -3.05 -9.72 16.31
CA TRP A 26 -3.16 -10.81 17.30
C TRP A 26 -2.64 -12.11 16.71
N ASN A 27 -2.04 -12.95 17.53
CA ASN A 27 -1.61 -14.29 17.14
C ASN A 27 -2.73 -15.32 17.42
N VAL A 28 -3.67 -15.43 16.50
CA VAL A 28 -4.78 -16.39 16.55
C VAL A 28 -4.67 -17.28 15.30
N ALA A 29 -4.19 -18.49 15.43
CA ALA A 29 -3.95 -19.38 14.28
C ALA A 29 -3.10 -18.74 13.14
N GLY A 30 -2.25 -17.78 13.49
CA GLY A 30 -1.46 -16.93 12.59
C GLY A 30 -1.59 -15.46 12.96
N ARG A 31 -0.92 -14.61 12.17
CA ARG A 31 -0.93 -13.15 12.38
C ARG A 31 -2.20 -12.55 11.78
N VAL A 32 -3.18 -12.17 12.61
CA VAL A 32 -4.44 -11.53 12.21
C VAL A 32 -4.35 -10.04 12.52
N ASN A 33 -4.32 -9.19 11.50
CA ASN A 33 -4.22 -7.74 11.65
C ASN A 33 -5.60 -7.12 11.93
N LEU A 34 -5.62 -5.91 12.49
CA LEU A 34 -6.85 -5.14 12.69
C LEU A 34 -7.66 -5.02 11.39
N ALA A 35 -7.01 -4.76 10.26
CA ALA A 35 -7.67 -4.67 8.96
C ALA A 35 -8.32 -6.00 8.52
N ASP A 36 -7.74 -7.17 8.87
CA ASP A 36 -8.35 -8.49 8.59
C ASP A 36 -9.70 -8.64 9.30
N VAL A 37 -9.74 -8.29 10.60
CA VAL A 37 -10.97 -8.37 11.41
C VAL A 37 -12.04 -7.41 10.87
N LEU A 38 -11.67 -6.17 10.63
CA LEU A 38 -12.61 -5.16 10.12
C LEU A 38 -13.11 -5.48 8.71
N ALA A 39 -12.24 -6.01 7.83
CA ALA A 39 -12.63 -6.46 6.50
C ALA A 39 -13.61 -7.63 6.57
N LEU A 40 -13.37 -8.60 7.45
CA LEU A 40 -14.28 -9.73 7.64
C LEU A 40 -15.65 -9.25 8.13
N MET A 41 -15.68 -8.33 9.10
CA MET A 41 -16.93 -7.73 9.58
C MET A 41 -17.66 -6.92 8.49
N PHE A 42 -16.88 -6.21 7.63
CA PHE A 42 -17.44 -5.57 6.44
C PHE A 42 -18.05 -6.60 5.49
N LEU A 43 -17.34 -7.66 5.15
CA LEU A 43 -17.82 -8.70 4.24
C LEU A 43 -19.10 -9.37 4.77
N ILE A 44 -19.13 -9.74 6.03
CA ILE A 44 -20.31 -10.34 6.68
C ILE A 44 -21.49 -9.36 6.61
N SER A 45 -21.31 -8.13 7.05
CA SER A 45 -22.39 -7.13 7.07
C SER A 45 -22.86 -6.78 5.64
N PHE A 46 -21.94 -6.75 4.66
CA PHE A 46 -22.26 -6.52 3.24
C PHE A 46 -23.10 -7.64 2.67
N VAL A 47 -22.72 -8.90 2.91
CA VAL A 47 -23.48 -10.08 2.43
C VAL A 47 -24.88 -10.10 3.04
N PHE A 48 -25.01 -9.90 4.35
CA PHE A 48 -26.32 -9.83 5.00
C PHE A 48 -27.20 -8.71 4.44
N ALA A 49 -26.63 -7.52 4.20
CA ALA A 49 -27.37 -6.42 3.59
C ALA A 49 -27.85 -6.79 2.18
N ARG A 50 -27.04 -7.52 1.40
CA ARG A 50 -27.36 -7.96 0.04
C ARG A 50 -28.45 -9.01 -0.04
N ILE A 51 -28.37 -10.06 0.77
CA ILE A 51 -29.38 -11.11 0.84
C ILE A 51 -30.76 -10.47 1.14
N ARG A 52 -30.77 -9.49 2.02
CA ARG A 52 -32.01 -8.81 2.42
C ARG A 52 -32.60 -7.93 1.31
N ASP A 53 -31.75 -7.21 0.56
CA ASP A 53 -32.21 -6.25 -0.45
C ASP A 53 -32.58 -6.91 -1.80
N ARG A 54 -32.38 -8.22 -1.95
CA ARG A 54 -32.65 -9.03 -3.16
C ARG A 54 -32.11 -8.41 -4.46
N ASP A 55 -31.02 -7.66 -4.38
CA ASP A 55 -30.50 -6.92 -5.52
C ASP A 55 -29.21 -7.60 -6.06
N PRO A 56 -29.34 -8.32 -7.18
CA PRO A 56 -28.30 -9.23 -7.68
C PRO A 56 -27.20 -8.57 -8.51
N LEU A 57 -27.35 -7.30 -8.93
CA LEU A 57 -26.43 -6.69 -9.88
C LEU A 57 -25.06 -6.39 -9.26
N VAL A 58 -24.11 -7.26 -9.57
CA VAL A 58 -22.68 -7.07 -9.29
C VAL A 58 -22.05 -6.37 -10.50
N PRO A 59 -21.30 -5.28 -10.32
CA PRO A 59 -20.63 -4.60 -11.44
C PRO A 59 -19.73 -5.58 -12.20
N PRO A 60 -19.65 -5.50 -13.55
CA PRO A 60 -18.75 -6.36 -14.34
C PRO A 60 -17.30 -6.34 -13.85
N THR A 61 -16.84 -5.19 -13.33
CA THR A 61 -15.52 -5.03 -12.72
C THR A 61 -15.30 -5.98 -11.54
N THR A 62 -16.33 -6.23 -10.71
CA THR A 62 -16.25 -7.17 -9.58
C THR A 62 -16.09 -8.60 -10.08
N ILE A 63 -16.79 -8.98 -11.15
CA ILE A 63 -16.66 -10.32 -11.76
C ILE A 63 -15.23 -10.53 -12.27
N VAL A 64 -14.64 -9.51 -12.92
CA VAL A 64 -13.26 -9.58 -13.41
C VAL A 64 -12.27 -9.72 -12.25
N VAL A 65 -12.47 -9.00 -11.13
CA VAL A 65 -11.63 -9.14 -9.93
C VAL A 65 -11.70 -10.57 -9.36
N LEU A 66 -12.91 -11.12 -9.25
CA LEU A 66 -13.10 -12.50 -8.78
C LEU A 66 -12.46 -13.51 -9.73
N ALA A 67 -12.56 -13.29 -11.05
CA ALA A 67 -11.90 -14.16 -12.04
C ALA A 67 -10.36 -14.15 -11.87
N PHE A 68 -9.75 -12.97 -11.72
CA PHE A 68 -8.31 -12.89 -11.42
C PHE A 68 -7.95 -13.55 -10.09
N ALA A 69 -8.75 -13.35 -9.04
CA ALA A 69 -8.54 -14.01 -7.76
C ALA A 69 -8.59 -15.54 -7.90
N THR A 70 -9.56 -16.07 -8.64
CA THR A 70 -9.70 -17.51 -8.89
C THR A 70 -8.51 -18.06 -9.68
N LEU A 71 -8.08 -17.38 -10.75
CA LEU A 71 -6.94 -17.82 -11.56
C LEU A 71 -5.64 -17.84 -10.75
N LEU A 72 -5.39 -16.80 -9.93
CA LEU A 72 -4.23 -16.76 -9.02
C LEU A 72 -4.33 -17.83 -7.94
N LEU A 73 -5.52 -18.05 -7.38
CA LEU A 73 -5.78 -19.12 -6.41
C LEU A 73 -5.43 -20.51 -6.98
N LEU A 74 -5.85 -20.76 -8.21
CA LEU A 74 -5.55 -22.04 -8.90
C LEU A 74 -4.03 -22.18 -9.16
N ALA A 75 -3.35 -21.10 -9.54
CA ALA A 75 -1.89 -21.12 -9.71
C ALA A 75 -1.16 -21.41 -8.38
N TYR A 76 -1.57 -20.79 -7.29
CA TYR A 76 -1.03 -21.06 -5.95
C TYR A 76 -1.31 -22.50 -5.47
N LEU A 77 -2.51 -23.03 -5.78
CA LEU A 77 -2.89 -24.39 -5.44
C LEU A 77 -2.05 -25.39 -6.24
N ALA A 78 -1.91 -25.17 -7.56
CA ALA A 78 -1.08 -26.04 -8.40
C ALA A 78 0.39 -26.06 -7.95
N GLY A 79 0.96 -24.88 -7.62
CA GLY A 79 2.33 -24.78 -7.12
C GLY A 79 2.56 -25.43 -5.77
N PHE A 80 1.55 -25.48 -4.90
CA PHE A 80 1.65 -26.11 -3.59
C PHE A 80 2.11 -27.58 -3.65
N PHE A 81 1.68 -28.34 -4.67
CA PHE A 81 2.06 -29.73 -4.86
C PHE A 81 3.54 -29.94 -5.26
N ASN A 82 4.28 -28.87 -5.50
CA ASN A 82 5.72 -28.94 -5.83
C ASN A 82 6.62 -28.90 -4.61
N ILE A 83 6.11 -28.52 -3.41
CA ILE A 83 6.86 -28.48 -2.16
C ILE A 83 6.00 -28.98 -0.99
N GLU A 84 6.00 -30.27 -0.76
CA GLU A 84 5.14 -30.94 0.22
C GLU A 84 5.81 -31.05 1.60
N THR A 85 5.93 -29.94 2.33
CA THR A 85 6.43 -29.95 3.71
C THR A 85 5.37 -29.43 4.68
N LYS A 86 5.41 -29.87 5.94
CA LYS A 86 4.53 -29.34 7.00
C LYS A 86 4.67 -27.83 7.18
N GLN A 87 5.89 -27.32 7.03
CA GLN A 87 6.18 -25.89 7.13
C GLN A 87 5.54 -25.13 5.96
N ALA A 88 5.69 -25.62 4.71
CA ALA A 88 5.07 -25.05 3.54
C ALA A 88 3.54 -25.03 3.65
N LEU A 89 2.93 -26.11 4.12
CA LEU A 89 1.48 -26.20 4.34
C LEU A 89 1.01 -25.12 5.33
N SER A 90 1.66 -25.00 6.49
CA SER A 90 1.29 -23.99 7.49
C SER A 90 1.40 -22.55 6.96
N LEU A 91 2.42 -22.24 6.16
CA LEU A 91 2.60 -20.92 5.56
C LEU A 91 1.58 -20.67 4.43
N TRP A 92 1.30 -21.69 3.63
CA TRP A 92 0.31 -21.66 2.55
C TRP A 92 -1.09 -21.39 3.10
N GLU A 93 -1.55 -22.12 4.14
CA GLU A 93 -2.86 -21.92 4.77
C GLU A 93 -3.03 -20.49 5.29
N LYS A 94 -2.02 -19.95 5.99
CA LYS A 94 -2.04 -18.57 6.51
C LYS A 94 -2.08 -17.53 5.38
N GLY A 95 -1.31 -17.75 4.33
CA GLY A 95 -1.28 -16.88 3.14
C GLY A 95 -2.59 -16.92 2.37
N MET A 96 -3.15 -18.12 2.19
CA MET A 96 -4.39 -18.34 1.44
C MET A 96 -5.59 -17.64 2.10
N THR A 97 -5.70 -17.75 3.42
CA THR A 97 -6.75 -17.05 4.18
C THR A 97 -6.69 -15.53 3.92
N LYS A 98 -5.50 -14.93 4.00
CA LYS A 98 -5.31 -13.50 3.73
C LYS A 98 -5.60 -13.15 2.27
N PHE A 99 -5.13 -13.95 1.34
CA PHE A 99 -5.38 -13.76 -0.08
C PHE A 99 -6.88 -13.70 -0.40
N ILE A 100 -7.66 -14.66 0.12
CA ILE A 100 -9.11 -14.71 -0.06
C ILE A 100 -9.78 -13.47 0.52
N ILE A 101 -9.45 -13.09 1.77
CA ILE A 101 -10.04 -11.92 2.43
C ILE A 101 -9.71 -10.63 1.66
N HIS A 102 -8.47 -10.47 1.20
CA HIS A 102 -8.04 -9.29 0.44
C HIS A 102 -8.80 -9.12 -0.87
N PHE A 103 -8.89 -10.18 -1.68
CA PHE A 103 -9.63 -10.12 -2.95
C PHE A 103 -11.14 -10.00 -2.75
N ALA A 104 -11.71 -10.69 -1.75
CA ALA A 104 -13.11 -10.52 -1.37
C ALA A 104 -13.41 -9.07 -0.94
N PHE A 105 -12.51 -8.45 -0.16
CA PHE A 105 -12.62 -7.05 0.23
C PHE A 105 -12.62 -6.11 -1.01
N VAL A 106 -11.72 -6.33 -1.98
CA VAL A 106 -11.70 -5.53 -3.21
C VAL A 106 -13.01 -5.73 -3.99
N ALA A 107 -13.42 -6.96 -4.21
CA ALA A 107 -14.63 -7.29 -4.97
C ALA A 107 -15.89 -6.69 -4.34
N ALA A 108 -16.08 -6.92 -3.04
CA ALA A 108 -17.22 -6.38 -2.29
C ALA A 108 -17.14 -4.84 -2.19
N GLY A 109 -15.96 -4.28 -1.97
CA GLY A 109 -15.74 -2.84 -1.88
C GLY A 109 -16.01 -2.10 -3.18
N VAL A 110 -15.62 -2.67 -4.33
CA VAL A 110 -16.00 -2.13 -5.66
C VAL A 110 -17.51 -2.15 -5.84
N ALA A 111 -18.17 -3.27 -5.53
CA ALA A 111 -19.63 -3.40 -5.62
C ALA A 111 -20.32 -2.44 -4.65
N TYR A 112 -19.76 -2.20 -3.48
CA TYR A 112 -20.28 -1.27 -2.49
C TYR A 112 -20.15 0.19 -2.95
N LEU A 113 -18.96 0.63 -3.38
CA LEU A 113 -18.73 1.99 -3.88
C LEU A 113 -19.51 2.28 -5.16
N ALA A 114 -19.68 1.28 -6.03
CA ALA A 114 -20.47 1.41 -7.26
C ALA A 114 -21.93 1.84 -7.03
N ARG A 115 -22.46 1.72 -5.82
CA ARG A 115 -23.84 2.10 -5.46
C ARG A 115 -23.91 3.33 -4.59
N ARG A 116 -22.77 3.86 -4.18
CA ARG A 116 -22.69 5.03 -3.32
C ARG A 116 -22.56 6.32 -4.12
N SER A 117 -22.82 7.44 -3.47
CA SER A 117 -22.64 8.77 -4.05
C SER A 117 -21.14 9.09 -4.22
N GLU A 118 -20.85 10.05 -5.08
CA GLU A 118 -19.50 10.60 -5.22
C GLU A 118 -18.98 11.20 -3.90
N ARG A 119 -19.85 11.83 -3.11
CA ARG A 119 -19.51 12.35 -1.79
C ARG A 119 -18.98 11.24 -0.89
N PHE A 120 -19.62 10.07 -0.91
CA PHE A 120 -19.17 8.91 -0.13
C PHE A 120 -17.81 8.37 -0.64
N TYR A 121 -17.60 8.37 -1.96
CA TYR A 121 -16.29 8.01 -2.54
C TYR A 121 -15.18 8.93 -2.01
N TRP A 122 -15.39 10.26 -2.05
CA TRP A 122 -14.42 11.23 -1.52
C TRP A 122 -14.22 11.09 -0.01
N GLN A 123 -15.27 10.80 0.74
CA GLN A 123 -15.18 10.50 2.16
C GLN A 123 -14.33 9.25 2.41
N THR A 124 -14.53 8.18 1.66
CA THR A 124 -13.73 6.94 1.74
C THR A 124 -12.26 7.22 1.44
N LEU A 125 -11.97 7.99 0.40
CA LEU A 125 -10.61 8.41 0.06
C LEU A 125 -9.99 9.26 1.18
N GLY A 126 -10.77 10.12 1.81
CA GLY A 126 -10.35 10.90 2.98
C GLY A 126 -9.96 9.99 4.15
N TRP A 127 -10.78 8.98 4.48
CA TRP A 127 -10.46 8.00 5.53
C TRP A 127 -9.22 7.17 5.20
N PHE A 128 -9.04 6.78 3.94
CA PHE A 128 -7.83 6.09 3.48
C PHE A 128 -6.58 6.93 3.74
N CYS A 129 -6.55 8.19 3.31
CA CYS A 129 -5.42 9.08 3.55
C CYS A 129 -5.25 9.42 5.04
N ALA A 130 -6.35 9.56 5.81
CA ALA A 130 -6.30 9.79 7.24
C ALA A 130 -5.66 8.63 8.01
N GLY A 131 -5.86 7.37 7.55
CA GLY A 131 -5.20 6.21 8.13
C GLY A 131 -3.67 6.28 8.01
N PHE A 132 -3.14 6.67 6.85
CA PHE A 132 -1.70 6.90 6.70
C PHE A 132 -1.20 8.08 7.52
N ALA A 133 -1.98 9.16 7.62
CA ALA A 133 -1.62 10.30 8.46
C ALA A 133 -1.57 9.92 9.94
N ALA A 134 -2.53 9.13 10.41
CA ALA A 134 -2.56 8.61 11.79
C ALA A 134 -1.37 7.69 12.07
N ASN A 135 -1.02 6.82 11.12
CA ASN A 135 0.15 5.95 11.21
C ASN A 135 1.45 6.77 11.27
N ALA A 136 1.60 7.76 10.40
CA ALA A 136 2.75 8.66 10.38
C ALA A 136 2.85 9.48 11.69
N LEU A 137 1.71 9.96 12.22
CA LEU A 137 1.65 10.67 13.49
C LEU A 137 2.05 9.77 14.67
N TYR A 138 1.53 8.55 14.71
CA TYR A 138 1.96 7.57 15.70
C TYR A 138 3.46 7.33 15.64
N GLY A 139 4.03 7.18 14.44
CA GLY A 139 5.47 7.01 14.23
C GLY A 139 6.30 8.20 14.72
N LEU A 140 5.82 9.43 14.54
CA LEU A 140 6.48 10.62 15.08
C LEU A 140 6.46 10.63 16.61
N VAL A 141 5.31 10.34 17.23
CA VAL A 141 5.18 10.24 18.70
C VAL A 141 6.02 9.10 19.24
N GLN A 142 6.06 7.96 18.55
CA GLN A 142 6.91 6.80 18.88
C GLN A 142 8.39 7.18 18.89
N LEU A 143 8.86 7.92 17.87
CA LEU A 143 10.23 8.41 17.80
C LEU A 143 10.56 9.34 18.98
N ALA A 144 9.68 10.29 19.28
CA ALA A 144 9.84 11.23 20.39
C ALA A 144 9.87 10.50 21.75
N ALA A 145 8.95 9.54 21.97
CA ALA A 145 8.90 8.74 23.17
C ALA A 145 10.18 7.92 23.37
N THR A 146 10.68 7.31 22.29
CA THR A 146 11.94 6.54 22.33
C THR A 146 13.14 7.41 22.70
N GLN A 147 13.23 8.64 22.16
CA GLN A 147 14.28 9.58 22.53
C GLN A 147 14.19 10.00 24.01
N ALA A 148 12.98 9.99 24.59
CA ALA A 148 12.75 10.21 26.01
C ALA A 148 12.90 8.96 26.88
N GLY A 149 13.32 7.81 26.32
CA GLY A 149 13.52 6.56 27.05
C GLY A 149 12.24 5.72 27.23
N TYR A 150 11.12 6.08 26.60
CA TYR A 150 9.86 5.36 26.71
C TYR A 150 9.61 4.47 25.50
N ASN A 151 9.07 3.27 25.76
CA ASN A 151 8.61 2.37 24.73
C ASN A 151 7.10 2.52 24.53
N LEU A 152 6.70 3.30 23.52
CA LEU A 152 5.29 3.59 23.24
C LEU A 152 4.49 2.34 22.87
N ASP A 153 5.08 1.42 22.12
CA ASP A 153 4.39 0.19 21.69
C ASP A 153 4.15 -0.75 22.89
N ALA A 154 5.09 -0.82 23.84
CA ALA A 154 4.89 -1.56 25.08
C ALA A 154 3.75 -0.96 25.92
N LEU A 155 3.60 0.36 25.89
CA LEU A 155 2.55 1.06 26.67
C LEU A 155 1.16 0.98 25.99
N ILE A 156 1.09 1.02 24.67
CA ILE A 156 -0.18 1.14 23.93
C ILE A 156 -0.53 -0.15 23.18
N LEU A 157 0.40 -0.68 22.35
CA LEU A 157 0.08 -1.80 21.46
C LEU A 157 0.07 -3.16 22.22
N ASN A 158 1.05 -3.41 23.06
CA ASN A 158 1.14 -4.69 23.76
C ASN A 158 -0.07 -4.99 24.66
N PRO A 159 -0.64 -4.05 25.43
CA PRO A 159 -1.86 -4.30 26.17
C PRO A 159 -3.07 -4.65 25.28
N ILE A 160 -3.15 -4.07 24.08
CA ILE A 160 -4.25 -4.28 23.13
C ILE A 160 -4.07 -5.61 22.39
N THR A 161 -2.84 -5.95 22.03
CA THR A 161 -2.52 -7.12 21.20
C THR A 161 -2.07 -8.37 21.99
N GLY A 162 -2.07 -8.30 23.33
CA GLY A 162 -1.58 -9.37 24.17
C GLY A 162 -0.07 -9.59 24.06
N GLY A 163 0.70 -8.53 23.77
CA GLY A 163 2.15 -8.58 23.58
C GLY A 163 2.60 -9.13 22.23
N ALA A 164 1.67 -9.32 21.28
CA ALA A 164 2.00 -9.82 19.95
C ALA A 164 2.76 -8.77 19.10
N ALA A 165 2.44 -7.47 19.27
CA ALA A 165 3.13 -6.41 18.56
C ALA A 165 4.55 -6.23 19.10
N SER A 166 5.54 -6.49 18.25
CA SER A 166 6.94 -6.25 18.55
C SER A 166 7.41 -4.93 17.96
N ILE A 167 8.24 -4.23 18.72
CA ILE A 167 8.78 -2.95 18.32
C ILE A 167 10.03 -3.14 17.50
N ASN A 168 10.14 -2.36 16.47
CA ASN A 168 11.39 -2.18 15.79
C ASN A 168 11.51 -0.73 15.29
N ILE A 169 11.84 0.19 16.22
CA ILE A 169 11.96 1.62 15.93
C ILE A 169 13.27 1.95 15.23
N TRP A 170 14.23 1.04 15.31
CA TRP A 170 15.58 1.27 14.85
C TRP A 170 16.00 0.23 13.83
N GLY A 171 16.69 0.68 12.85
CA GLY A 171 17.41 -0.16 11.89
C GLY A 171 18.88 0.11 12.05
N ALA A 172 19.70 -0.92 12.05
CA ALA A 172 21.12 -0.74 11.87
C ALA A 172 21.36 -0.08 10.51
N VAL A 173 22.07 1.05 10.51
CA VAL A 173 22.59 1.65 9.30
C VAL A 173 24.10 1.62 9.47
N GLY A 174 24.76 0.61 8.90
CA GLY A 174 26.15 0.31 9.19
C GLY A 174 26.36 -0.05 10.67
N GLU A 175 27.44 0.43 11.28
CA GLU A 175 27.73 0.26 12.71
C GLU A 175 26.95 1.22 13.62
N SER A 176 26.18 2.16 13.03
CA SER A 176 25.44 3.18 13.77
C SER A 176 24.04 2.72 14.06
N ASN A 177 23.62 2.74 15.32
CA ASN A 177 22.22 2.60 15.71
C ASN A 177 21.44 3.87 15.36
N VAL A 178 20.69 3.82 14.27
CA VAL A 178 19.90 4.94 13.79
C VAL A 178 18.42 4.67 14.04
N TYR A 179 17.77 5.54 14.81
CA TYR A 179 16.33 5.46 15.00
C TYR A 179 15.62 5.83 13.69
N ARG A 180 14.75 4.95 13.21
CA ARG A 180 13.94 5.11 12.00
C ARG A 180 12.46 5.04 12.37
N VAL A 181 11.67 5.93 11.78
CA VAL A 181 10.22 5.92 12.01
C VAL A 181 9.59 4.70 11.34
N ASN A 182 8.87 3.88 12.09
CA ASN A 182 8.16 2.71 11.60
C ASN A 182 6.63 2.74 11.85
N GLY A 183 6.17 3.56 12.79
CA GLY A 183 4.76 3.73 13.13
C GLY A 183 4.04 2.40 13.44
N LEU A 184 2.79 2.32 13.06
CA LEU A 184 1.95 1.13 13.20
C LEU A 184 2.21 0.05 12.13
N THR A 185 3.26 0.19 11.31
CA THR A 185 3.67 -0.85 10.35
C THR A 185 4.65 -1.85 10.94
N GLY A 186 5.37 -1.47 11.98
CA GLY A 186 6.40 -2.29 12.62
C GLY A 186 7.71 -2.42 11.83
N ASP A 187 7.80 -1.86 10.63
CA ASP A 187 8.99 -1.81 9.79
C ASP A 187 9.08 -0.45 9.06
N PRO A 188 10.20 0.29 9.19
CA PRO A 188 10.35 1.59 8.57
C PRO A 188 10.35 1.54 7.03
N ASN A 189 10.79 0.45 6.41
CA ASN A 189 10.72 0.31 4.97
C ASN A 189 9.27 0.08 4.50
N HIS A 190 8.48 -0.69 5.27
CA HIS A 190 7.05 -0.83 5.01
C HIS A 190 6.34 0.53 5.10
N LEU A 191 6.62 1.31 6.15
CA LEU A 191 6.02 2.65 6.29
C LEU A 191 6.39 3.53 5.09
N GLY A 192 7.68 3.60 4.73
CA GLY A 192 8.14 4.40 3.59
C GLY A 192 7.43 4.01 2.29
N VAL A 193 7.41 2.72 1.94
CA VAL A 193 6.69 2.27 0.73
C VAL A 193 5.20 2.61 0.78
N MET A 194 4.56 2.52 1.95
CA MET A 194 3.14 2.85 2.10
C MET A 194 2.86 4.35 1.99
N LEU A 195 3.75 5.22 2.50
CA LEU A 195 3.60 6.68 2.43
C LEU A 195 3.71 7.22 1.00
N VAL A 196 4.37 6.50 0.08
CA VAL A 196 4.38 6.82 -1.36
C VAL A 196 2.95 7.00 -1.89
N VAL A 197 1.99 6.18 -1.41
CA VAL A 197 0.62 6.19 -1.91
C VAL A 197 -0.09 7.52 -1.64
N PRO A 198 -0.28 7.99 -0.39
CA PRO A 198 -0.95 9.27 -0.14
C PRO A 198 -0.16 10.46 -0.67
N LEU A 199 1.17 10.44 -0.68
CA LEU A 199 2.00 11.49 -1.24
C LEU A 199 1.73 11.69 -2.72
N LEU A 200 1.78 10.62 -3.53
CA LEU A 200 1.56 10.68 -4.98
C LEU A 200 0.09 10.88 -5.33
N LEU A 201 -0.83 10.30 -4.55
CA LEU A 201 -2.28 10.43 -4.76
C LEU A 201 -2.76 11.86 -4.54
N LEU A 202 -2.35 12.50 -3.44
CA LEU A 202 -2.84 13.81 -3.04
C LEU A 202 -2.15 14.98 -3.78
N THR A 203 -0.91 14.80 -4.25
CA THR A 203 -0.15 15.85 -4.94
C THR A 203 -0.89 16.46 -6.13
N PRO A 204 -1.43 15.71 -7.12
CA PRO A 204 -2.15 16.32 -8.24
C PRO A 204 -3.46 16.97 -7.82
N LEU A 205 -4.14 16.45 -6.79
CA LEU A 205 -5.34 17.08 -6.23
C LEU A 205 -4.99 18.44 -5.63
N TYR A 206 -3.92 18.52 -4.83
CA TYR A 206 -3.41 19.76 -4.26
C TYR A 206 -3.02 20.78 -5.33
N LEU A 207 -2.27 20.37 -6.36
CA LEU A 207 -1.81 21.25 -7.43
C LEU A 207 -2.97 21.86 -8.25
N ARG A 208 -4.12 21.22 -8.27
CA ARG A 208 -5.33 21.67 -8.99
C ARG A 208 -6.33 22.39 -8.11
N LEU A 209 -6.10 22.52 -6.81
CA LEU A 209 -6.94 23.35 -5.95
C LEU A 209 -6.77 24.84 -6.29
N GLU A 210 -7.87 25.55 -6.30
CA GLU A 210 -7.91 27.01 -6.44
C GLU A 210 -7.15 27.68 -5.28
N ARG A 211 -6.59 28.88 -5.52
CA ARG A 211 -5.75 29.57 -4.52
C ARG A 211 -6.47 29.85 -3.20
N GLY A 212 -7.76 30.13 -3.22
CA GLY A 212 -8.60 30.40 -2.04
C GLY A 212 -9.31 29.16 -1.47
N HIS A 213 -9.07 27.95 -1.99
CA HIS A 213 -9.79 26.77 -1.55
C HIS A 213 -9.43 26.40 -0.10
N ARG A 214 -10.46 26.16 0.75
CA ARG A 214 -10.32 25.86 2.19
C ARG A 214 -9.38 24.68 2.52
N LEU A 215 -9.26 23.71 1.63
CA LEU A 215 -8.42 22.51 1.82
C LEU A 215 -6.98 22.72 1.36
N ARG A 216 -6.62 23.87 0.77
CA ARG A 216 -5.29 24.07 0.19
C ARG A 216 -4.18 24.04 1.23
N VAL A 217 -4.35 24.82 2.32
CA VAL A 217 -3.37 24.86 3.41
C VAL A 217 -3.31 23.53 4.18
N PRO A 218 -4.45 22.95 4.62
CA PRO A 218 -4.43 21.63 5.27
C PRO A 218 -3.78 20.54 4.43
N LEU A 219 -4.03 20.51 3.10
CA LEU A 219 -3.39 19.52 2.23
C LEU A 219 -1.88 19.76 2.06
N ALA A 220 -1.45 21.02 1.97
CA ALA A 220 -0.03 21.35 1.91
C ALA A 220 0.70 20.90 3.19
N LEU A 221 0.11 21.18 4.37
CA LEU A 221 0.66 20.76 5.65
C LEU A 221 0.71 19.23 5.78
N LEU A 222 -0.36 18.54 5.35
CA LEU A 222 -0.41 17.08 5.35
C LEU A 222 0.68 16.49 4.43
N LEU A 223 0.81 16.99 3.21
CA LEU A 223 1.84 16.53 2.27
C LEU A 223 3.25 16.79 2.79
N GLY A 224 3.50 17.96 3.36
CA GLY A 224 4.77 18.30 3.99
C GLY A 224 5.09 17.38 5.17
N PHE A 225 4.11 17.14 6.04
CA PHE A 225 4.23 16.22 7.17
C PHE A 225 4.53 14.78 6.71
N LEU A 226 3.75 14.25 5.76
CA LEU A 226 3.98 12.90 5.24
C LEU A 226 5.35 12.77 4.54
N LEU A 227 5.81 13.82 3.85
CA LEU A 227 7.13 13.82 3.22
C LEU A 227 8.25 13.84 4.27
N LEU A 228 8.12 14.60 5.36
CA LEU A 228 9.07 14.58 6.47
C LEU A 228 9.16 13.19 7.11
N ILE A 229 8.02 12.55 7.35
CA ILE A 229 8.00 11.18 7.89
C ILE A 229 8.57 10.18 6.90
N GLU A 230 8.26 10.30 5.59
CA GLU A 230 8.88 9.47 4.55
C GLU A 230 10.41 9.55 4.60
N ILE A 231 10.96 10.77 4.71
CA ILE A 231 12.42 10.97 4.85
C ILE A 231 12.93 10.34 6.15
N ALA A 232 12.21 10.48 7.26
CA ALA A 232 12.59 9.90 8.54
C ALA A 232 12.52 8.36 8.58
N THR A 233 11.83 7.71 7.65
CA THR A 233 11.89 6.25 7.48
C THR A 233 13.24 5.77 6.96
N LEU A 234 14.00 6.61 6.26
CA LEU A 234 15.24 6.26 5.56
C LEU A 234 15.07 5.05 4.61
N SER A 235 13.90 4.87 4.04
CA SER A 235 13.57 3.73 3.17
C SER A 235 14.01 3.97 1.73
N ARG A 236 15.03 3.22 1.28
CA ARG A 236 15.50 3.29 -0.13
C ARG A 236 14.38 2.91 -1.10
N SER A 237 13.60 1.89 -0.78
CA SER A 237 12.46 1.44 -1.61
C SER A 237 11.33 2.47 -1.63
N GLY A 238 11.04 3.15 -0.50
CA GLY A 238 10.11 4.25 -0.44
C GLY A 238 10.56 5.42 -1.34
N PHE A 239 11.84 5.83 -1.22
CA PHE A 239 12.40 6.89 -2.08
C PHE A 239 12.37 6.53 -3.55
N LEU A 240 12.67 5.27 -3.93
CA LEU A 240 12.57 4.80 -5.30
C LEU A 240 11.12 4.95 -5.82
N GLY A 241 10.14 4.49 -5.05
CA GLY A 241 8.73 4.62 -5.43
C GLY A 241 8.28 6.07 -5.56
N LEU A 242 8.69 6.93 -4.61
CA LEU A 242 8.39 8.36 -4.65
C LEU A 242 9.05 9.03 -5.87
N ALA A 243 10.30 8.68 -6.18
CA ALA A 243 11.02 9.22 -7.33
C ALA A 243 10.37 8.81 -8.65
N VAL A 244 10.06 7.52 -8.85
CA VAL A 244 9.47 7.02 -10.10
C VAL A 244 8.05 7.54 -10.29
N GLY A 245 7.19 7.47 -9.26
CA GLY A 245 5.84 8.01 -9.32
C GLY A 245 5.82 9.54 -9.41
N GLY A 246 6.76 10.22 -8.72
CA GLY A 246 6.96 11.65 -8.80
C GLY A 246 7.43 12.12 -10.17
N ALA A 247 8.33 11.39 -10.82
CA ALA A 247 8.77 11.66 -12.19
C ALA A 247 7.59 11.60 -13.17
N LEU A 248 6.71 10.60 -13.04
CA LEU A 248 5.49 10.55 -13.83
C LEU A 248 4.63 11.81 -13.64
N LEU A 249 4.42 12.24 -12.39
CA LEU A 249 3.67 13.46 -12.11
C LEU A 249 4.39 14.71 -12.62
N ALA A 250 5.72 14.77 -12.53
CA ALA A 250 6.51 15.89 -13.05
C ALA A 250 6.34 16.05 -14.56
N VAL A 251 6.31 14.95 -15.31
CA VAL A 251 6.04 14.98 -16.77
C VAL A 251 4.63 15.47 -17.04
N VAL A 252 3.61 14.95 -16.33
CA VAL A 252 2.19 15.30 -16.55
C VAL A 252 1.87 16.73 -16.11
N TYR A 253 2.47 17.17 -15.02
CA TYR A 253 2.22 18.47 -14.37
C TYR A 253 3.42 19.42 -14.48
N ARG A 254 4.25 19.31 -15.53
CA ARG A 254 5.50 20.07 -15.72
C ARG A 254 5.39 21.57 -15.44
N ARG A 255 4.27 22.20 -15.83
CA ARG A 255 4.03 23.63 -15.60
C ARG A 255 3.72 23.96 -14.13
N GLN A 256 3.13 23.03 -13.40
CA GLN A 256 2.76 23.20 -11.99
C GLN A 256 3.90 22.83 -11.05
N VAL A 257 4.83 21.97 -11.45
CA VAL A 257 5.99 21.58 -10.63
C VAL A 257 6.88 22.78 -10.32
N ALA A 258 7.05 23.71 -11.26
CA ALA A 258 7.79 24.96 -11.06
C ALA A 258 6.92 26.07 -10.41
N SER A 259 5.70 25.78 -9.99
CA SER A 259 4.82 26.79 -9.40
C SER A 259 5.13 27.05 -7.93
N ARG A 260 4.88 28.29 -7.47
CA ARG A 260 5.00 28.66 -6.04
C ARG A 260 4.15 27.77 -5.14
N ALA A 261 3.07 27.17 -5.67
CA ALA A 261 2.21 26.26 -4.93
C ALA A 261 2.94 25.00 -4.43
N LEU A 262 3.91 24.49 -5.20
CA LEU A 262 4.73 23.33 -4.81
C LEU A 262 6.05 23.78 -4.16
N LEU A 263 6.69 24.82 -4.70
CA LEU A 263 8.00 25.26 -4.21
C LEU A 263 7.96 25.77 -2.77
N ILE A 264 6.89 26.47 -2.35
CA ILE A 264 6.78 26.99 -0.98
C ILE A 264 6.69 25.85 0.06
N PRO A 265 5.78 24.86 -0.06
CA PRO A 265 5.77 23.72 0.86
C PRO A 265 7.08 22.91 0.85
N LEU A 266 7.70 22.71 -0.32
CA LEU A 266 8.99 22.03 -0.41
C LEU A 266 10.11 22.82 0.26
N ALA A 267 10.13 24.15 0.10
CA ALA A 267 11.08 25.01 0.80
C ALA A 267 10.87 24.95 2.32
N GLY A 268 9.61 24.89 2.79
CA GLY A 268 9.30 24.68 4.20
C GLY A 268 9.83 23.35 4.73
N VAL A 269 9.64 22.26 4.00
CA VAL A 269 10.22 20.94 4.34
C VAL A 269 11.74 21.02 4.33
N GLY A 270 12.34 21.64 3.30
CA GLY A 270 13.79 21.82 3.19
C GLY A 270 14.37 22.64 4.36
N LEU A 271 13.68 23.68 4.80
CA LEU A 271 14.09 24.48 5.97
C LEU A 271 14.07 23.64 7.25
N VAL A 272 12.99 22.88 7.50
CA VAL A 272 12.91 21.98 8.67
C VAL A 272 14.05 20.97 8.64
N LEU A 273 14.30 20.33 7.49
CA LEU A 273 15.40 19.39 7.33
C LEU A 273 16.77 20.07 7.55
N ALA A 274 16.99 21.27 7.01
CA ALA A 274 18.23 22.02 7.20
C ALA A 274 18.48 22.29 8.68
N VAL A 275 17.47 22.74 9.43
CA VAL A 275 17.58 22.96 10.88
C VAL A 275 17.93 21.65 11.61
N LEU A 276 17.27 20.54 11.29
CA LEU A 276 17.55 19.24 11.91
C LEU A 276 18.96 18.74 11.57
N VAL A 277 19.42 18.91 10.32
CA VAL A 277 20.77 18.53 9.89
C VAL A 277 21.80 19.34 10.64
N VAL A 278 21.64 20.67 10.76
CA VAL A 278 22.58 21.52 11.49
C VAL A 278 22.65 21.15 12.98
N GLN A 279 21.50 20.87 13.60
CA GLN A 279 21.43 20.44 15.01
C GLN A 279 22.02 19.05 15.28
N ARG A 280 22.06 18.16 14.29
CA ARG A 280 22.47 16.76 14.40
C ARG A 280 23.44 16.34 13.29
N LEU A 281 24.40 17.22 12.96
CA LEU A 281 25.29 17.03 11.80
C LEU A 281 26.04 15.70 11.82
N SER A 282 26.61 15.31 12.97
CA SER A 282 27.30 14.03 13.13
C SER A 282 26.39 12.82 12.85
N TYR A 283 25.14 12.88 13.30
CA TYR A 283 24.14 11.86 13.01
C TYR A 283 23.89 11.72 11.50
N PHE A 284 23.63 12.84 10.82
CA PHE A 284 23.33 12.83 9.39
C PHE A 284 24.54 12.42 8.53
N THR A 285 25.74 12.83 8.90
CA THR A 285 26.96 12.38 8.21
C THR A 285 27.17 10.87 8.37
N ASN A 286 26.99 10.31 9.55
CA ASN A 286 27.10 8.88 9.80
C ASN A 286 26.04 8.10 9.01
N VAL A 287 24.78 8.57 8.99
CA VAL A 287 23.70 7.97 8.21
C VAL A 287 24.03 8.00 6.70
N LEU A 288 24.52 9.14 6.21
CA LEU A 288 24.88 9.30 4.81
C LEU A 288 26.02 8.36 4.40
N HIS A 289 27.09 8.33 5.19
CA HIS A 289 28.21 7.40 4.96
C HIS A 289 27.74 5.94 4.93
N ALA A 290 26.99 5.51 5.95
CA ALA A 290 26.47 4.16 6.00
C ALA A 290 25.51 3.80 4.84
N ARG A 291 24.79 4.81 4.29
CA ARG A 291 23.88 4.59 3.16
C ARG A 291 24.57 4.62 1.79
N LEU A 292 25.71 5.32 1.67
CA LEU A 292 26.51 5.36 0.45
C LEU A 292 27.44 4.15 0.31
N GLN A 293 27.73 3.44 1.39
CA GLN A 293 28.48 2.17 1.32
C GLN A 293 27.62 1.10 0.63
N THR A 294 27.93 0.81 -0.62
CA THR A 294 27.24 -0.21 -1.44
C THR A 294 27.63 -1.65 -1.06
N SER A 295 28.69 -1.84 -0.28
CA SER A 295 29.15 -3.13 0.27
C SER A 295 28.31 -3.65 1.45
N ASP A 296 27.21 -2.97 1.78
CA ASP A 296 26.29 -3.39 2.84
C ASP A 296 25.68 -4.77 2.47
N THR A 297 25.86 -5.74 3.36
CA THR A 297 25.34 -7.11 3.26
C THR A 297 23.85 -7.14 2.90
N SER A 298 23.08 -6.17 3.40
CA SER A 298 21.66 -6.01 3.11
C SER A 298 21.41 -5.70 1.61
N THR A 299 22.19 -4.79 1.01
CA THR A 299 22.02 -4.43 -0.42
C THR A 299 22.33 -5.60 -1.32
N THR A 300 23.44 -6.30 -1.05
CA THR A 300 23.85 -7.49 -1.80
C THR A 300 22.77 -8.58 -1.75
N LEU A 301 22.19 -8.82 -0.60
CA LEU A 301 21.11 -9.80 -0.42
C LEU A 301 19.84 -9.47 -1.20
N HIS A 302 19.46 -8.19 -1.31
CA HIS A 302 18.32 -7.76 -2.11
C HIS A 302 18.49 -8.06 -3.61
N PHE A 303 19.73 -8.11 -4.11
CA PHE A 303 20.01 -8.53 -5.49
C PHE A 303 20.15 -10.04 -5.62
N GLN A 304 20.77 -10.73 -4.66
CA GLN A 304 20.94 -12.17 -4.68
C GLN A 304 19.63 -12.96 -4.71
N VAL A 305 18.52 -12.42 -4.17
CA VAL A 305 17.24 -13.11 -4.25
C VAL A 305 16.72 -13.27 -5.68
N TYR A 306 17.15 -12.43 -6.61
CA TYR A 306 16.82 -12.56 -8.03
C TYR A 306 17.47 -13.78 -8.69
N ASP A 307 18.61 -14.28 -8.16
CA ASP A 307 19.30 -15.48 -8.65
C ASP A 307 18.50 -16.77 -8.39
N PHE A 308 17.44 -16.69 -7.59
CA PHE A 308 16.52 -17.81 -7.38
C PHE A 308 15.50 -18.00 -8.51
N ILE A 309 15.22 -16.94 -9.29
CA ILE A 309 14.26 -17.03 -10.41
C ILE A 309 14.66 -18.09 -11.42
N PRO A 310 15.88 -18.09 -12.02
CA PRO A 310 16.28 -19.13 -12.96
C PRO A 310 16.17 -20.53 -12.35
N LYS A 311 16.64 -20.72 -11.13
CA LYS A 311 16.63 -22.03 -10.43
C LYS A 311 15.22 -22.61 -10.30
N VAL A 312 14.24 -21.76 -9.97
CA VAL A 312 12.84 -22.20 -9.83
C VAL A 312 12.22 -22.46 -11.20
N LEU A 313 12.53 -21.62 -12.21
CA LEU A 313 12.00 -21.81 -13.56
C LEU A 313 12.57 -23.04 -14.26
N GLU A 314 13.78 -23.47 -13.91
CA GLU A 314 14.36 -24.74 -14.40
C GLU A 314 13.62 -25.96 -13.82
N GLN A 315 13.16 -25.90 -12.57
CA GLN A 315 12.52 -27.02 -11.87
C GLN A 315 11.01 -27.02 -12.05
N HIS A 316 10.35 -25.88 -11.82
CA HIS A 316 8.89 -25.72 -11.79
C HIS A 316 8.44 -24.46 -12.53
N PRO A 317 8.62 -24.38 -13.88
CA PRO A 317 8.42 -23.15 -14.65
C PRO A 317 6.97 -22.63 -14.64
N LEU A 318 5.98 -23.52 -14.61
CA LEU A 318 4.59 -23.13 -14.81
C LEU A 318 3.93 -22.56 -13.55
N PHE A 319 4.08 -23.24 -12.38
CA PHE A 319 3.30 -22.92 -11.17
C PHE A 319 4.15 -22.64 -9.94
N GLY A 320 5.50 -22.72 -10.03
CA GLY A 320 6.37 -22.49 -8.88
C GLY A 320 6.12 -23.43 -7.70
N PHE A 321 6.23 -22.92 -6.47
CA PHE A 321 6.17 -23.73 -5.23
C PHE A 321 4.95 -23.43 -4.33
N GLY A 322 4.01 -22.60 -4.76
CA GLY A 322 2.85 -22.21 -3.95
C GLY A 322 3.05 -21.00 -3.04
N LEU A 323 1.95 -20.50 -2.53
CA LEU A 323 1.89 -19.24 -1.78
C LEU A 323 2.72 -19.29 -0.48
N ASN A 324 3.50 -18.23 -0.22
CA ASN A 324 4.38 -18.06 0.94
C ASN A 324 5.51 -19.11 1.08
N THR A 325 5.82 -19.86 0.04
CA THR A 325 6.83 -20.93 0.10
C THR A 325 8.24 -20.46 -0.20
N PHE A 326 8.42 -19.20 -0.64
CA PHE A 326 9.76 -18.67 -0.91
C PHE A 326 10.74 -18.91 0.26
N SER A 327 10.33 -18.62 1.51
CA SER A 327 11.20 -18.78 2.68
C SER A 327 11.59 -20.24 2.93
N VAL A 328 10.70 -21.19 2.64
CA VAL A 328 10.98 -22.64 2.77
C VAL A 328 11.98 -23.08 1.72
N TYR A 329 11.78 -22.67 0.46
CA TYR A 329 12.70 -22.96 -0.62
C TYR A 329 14.07 -22.32 -0.40
N PHE A 330 14.09 -21.07 0.05
CA PHE A 330 15.35 -20.36 0.38
C PHE A 330 16.12 -21.07 1.50
N GLU A 331 15.43 -21.49 2.58
CA GLU A 331 16.03 -22.24 3.67
C GLU A 331 16.61 -23.57 3.19
N PHE A 332 15.87 -24.30 2.35
CA PHE A 332 16.33 -25.56 1.75
C PHE A 332 17.62 -25.39 0.92
N VAL A 333 17.70 -24.32 0.11
CA VAL A 333 18.85 -24.10 -0.78
C VAL A 333 20.06 -23.52 -0.06
N THR A 334 19.84 -22.67 0.97
CA THR A 334 20.94 -21.88 1.60
C THR A 334 21.24 -22.27 3.03
N GLY A 335 20.40 -23.05 3.68
CA GLY A 335 20.48 -23.37 5.12
C GLY A 335 20.12 -22.18 6.05
N ARG A 336 19.75 -21.01 5.50
CA ARG A 336 19.41 -19.81 6.27
C ARG A 336 17.93 -19.74 6.55
N THR A 337 17.54 -19.67 7.83
CA THR A 337 16.15 -19.60 8.26
C THR A 337 15.60 -18.17 8.26
N ARG A 338 14.28 -18.03 8.13
CA ARG A 338 13.51 -16.78 8.31
C ARG A 338 13.85 -15.66 7.31
N TRP A 339 14.29 -15.98 6.10
CA TRP A 339 14.52 -15.00 5.04
C TRP A 339 13.30 -14.85 4.11
N GLY A 340 12.93 -13.60 3.87
CA GLY A 340 11.90 -13.27 2.88
C GLY A 340 12.49 -13.03 1.48
N ALA A 341 11.64 -13.01 0.47
CA ALA A 341 12.04 -12.77 -0.92
C ALA A 341 12.60 -11.37 -1.19
N HIS A 342 12.42 -10.41 -0.29
CA HIS A 342 12.82 -9.01 -0.41
C HIS A 342 12.46 -8.34 -1.76
N SER A 343 11.64 -9.00 -2.58
CA SER A 343 11.07 -8.51 -3.84
C SER A 343 9.74 -9.21 -4.06
N TYR A 344 8.69 -8.42 -4.29
CA TYR A 344 7.38 -8.98 -4.61
C TYR A 344 7.39 -9.78 -5.91
N TYR A 345 8.22 -9.39 -6.86
CA TYR A 345 8.33 -10.07 -8.16
C TYR A 345 9.03 -11.42 -8.02
N VAL A 346 10.11 -11.47 -7.24
CA VAL A 346 10.78 -12.73 -6.94
C VAL A 346 9.82 -13.68 -6.21
N ALA A 347 9.11 -13.19 -5.18
CA ALA A 347 8.11 -14.01 -4.50
C ALA A 347 7.04 -14.53 -5.48
N THR A 348 6.50 -13.64 -6.34
CA THR A 348 5.45 -14.02 -7.29
C THR A 348 5.93 -15.09 -8.25
N VAL A 349 7.13 -14.95 -8.84
CA VAL A 349 7.68 -15.96 -9.78
C VAL A 349 7.96 -17.28 -9.07
N VAL A 350 8.59 -17.23 -7.89
CA VAL A 350 8.92 -18.45 -7.13
C VAL A 350 7.67 -19.18 -6.65
N GLU A 351 6.67 -18.44 -6.23
CA GLU A 351 5.45 -19.00 -5.63
C GLU A 351 4.38 -19.41 -6.66
N THR A 352 4.35 -18.78 -7.84
CA THR A 352 3.29 -19.04 -8.85
C THR A 352 3.82 -19.39 -10.25
N GLY A 353 5.14 -19.40 -10.44
CA GLY A 353 5.74 -19.64 -11.74
C GLY A 353 5.34 -18.58 -12.78
N LEU A 354 5.51 -18.93 -14.05
CA LEU A 354 5.18 -18.04 -15.17
C LEU A 354 3.66 -17.81 -15.31
N VAL A 355 2.83 -18.83 -15.01
CA VAL A 355 1.38 -18.73 -15.18
C VAL A 355 0.77 -17.72 -14.19
N GLY A 356 1.10 -17.83 -12.90
CA GLY A 356 0.57 -16.89 -11.91
C GLY A 356 1.18 -15.50 -12.07
N THR A 357 2.46 -15.41 -12.44
CA THR A 357 3.11 -14.12 -12.77
C THR A 357 2.40 -13.42 -13.91
N LEU A 358 2.01 -14.16 -14.97
CA LEU A 358 1.27 -13.61 -16.09
C LEU A 358 -0.14 -13.14 -15.67
N PHE A 359 -0.86 -13.91 -14.85
CA PHE A 359 -2.16 -13.48 -14.33
C PHE A 359 -2.05 -12.23 -13.46
N PHE A 360 -1.02 -12.16 -12.61
CA PHE A 360 -0.76 -10.95 -11.82
C PHE A 360 -0.43 -9.75 -12.72
N ALA A 361 0.40 -9.92 -13.75
CA ALA A 361 0.70 -8.88 -14.72
C ALA A 361 -0.57 -8.39 -15.44
N PHE A 362 -1.45 -9.27 -15.85
CA PHE A 362 -2.74 -8.92 -16.44
C PHE A 362 -3.65 -8.16 -15.45
N PHE A 363 -3.65 -8.53 -14.18
CA PHE A 363 -4.38 -7.79 -13.15
C PHE A 363 -3.85 -6.34 -13.03
N VAL A 364 -2.53 -6.15 -12.99
CA VAL A 364 -1.90 -4.81 -12.96
C VAL A 364 -2.24 -4.01 -14.22
N VAL A 365 -2.14 -4.62 -15.40
CA VAL A 365 -2.55 -3.99 -16.67
C VAL A 365 -4.02 -3.60 -16.62
N TYR A 366 -4.88 -4.43 -16.05
CA TYR A 366 -6.29 -4.11 -15.89
C TYR A 366 -6.50 -2.89 -15.00
N LEU A 367 -5.77 -2.76 -13.89
CA LEU A 367 -5.80 -1.55 -13.04
C LEU A 367 -5.42 -0.30 -13.84
N PHE A 368 -4.34 -0.34 -14.64
CA PHE A 368 -3.95 0.78 -15.50
C PHE A 368 -5.01 1.12 -16.57
N ARG A 369 -5.66 0.11 -17.16
CA ARG A 369 -6.78 0.30 -18.11
C ARG A 369 -7.96 1.01 -17.44
N ARG A 370 -8.30 0.64 -16.20
CA ARG A 370 -9.35 1.29 -15.40
C ARG A 370 -9.00 2.74 -15.09
N LEU A 371 -7.76 3.02 -14.70
CA LEU A 371 -7.28 4.40 -14.50
C LEU A 371 -7.25 5.19 -15.81
N GLY A 372 -6.93 4.56 -16.93
CA GLY A 372 -7.09 5.13 -18.29
C GLY A 372 -8.54 5.51 -18.60
N ALA A 373 -9.50 4.66 -18.24
CA ALA A 373 -10.92 4.95 -18.36
C ALA A 373 -11.33 6.16 -17.48
N ALA A 374 -10.87 6.21 -16.23
CA ALA A 374 -11.12 7.35 -15.34
C ALA A 374 -10.59 8.68 -15.94
N ARG A 375 -9.40 8.65 -16.57
CA ARG A 375 -8.85 9.84 -17.27
C ARG A 375 -9.69 10.26 -18.48
N ARG A 376 -10.25 9.29 -19.24
CA ARG A 376 -11.18 9.57 -20.36
C ARG A 376 -12.48 10.20 -19.86
N ILE A 377 -13.06 9.64 -18.78
CA ILE A 377 -14.25 10.20 -18.12
C ILE A 377 -13.97 11.64 -17.67
N GLY A 378 -12.85 11.89 -16.99
CA GLY A 378 -12.48 13.25 -16.56
C GLY A 378 -12.32 14.23 -17.72
N ARG A 379 -11.90 13.77 -18.92
CA ARG A 379 -11.87 14.61 -20.15
C ARG A 379 -13.26 14.87 -20.68
N ALA A 380 -14.11 13.84 -20.78
CA ALA A 380 -15.48 13.97 -21.26
C ALA A 380 -16.30 14.92 -20.37
N LEU A 381 -16.16 14.80 -19.03
CA LEU A 381 -16.78 15.74 -18.09
C LEU A 381 -16.28 17.18 -18.29
N ALA A 382 -14.98 17.37 -18.57
CA ALA A 382 -14.44 18.71 -18.86
C ALA A 382 -15.02 19.29 -20.15
N THR A 383 -15.19 18.48 -21.20
CA THR A 383 -15.84 18.89 -22.45
C THR A 383 -17.30 19.24 -22.24
N ALA A 384 -17.99 18.55 -21.34
CA ALA A 384 -19.37 18.84 -20.95
C ALA A 384 -19.51 20.01 -19.96
N GLY A 385 -18.41 20.66 -19.56
CA GLY A 385 -18.43 21.77 -18.60
C GLY A 385 -18.73 21.38 -17.16
N ASP A 386 -18.67 20.08 -16.83
CA ASP A 386 -18.93 19.62 -15.45
C ASP A 386 -17.77 20.00 -14.51
N PRO A 387 -18.03 20.74 -13.40
CA PRO A 387 -16.99 21.17 -12.47
C PRO A 387 -16.27 20.02 -11.77
N VAL A 388 -16.86 18.82 -11.71
CA VAL A 388 -16.25 17.63 -11.12
C VAL A 388 -15.03 17.16 -11.93
N ALA A 389 -14.95 17.49 -13.23
CA ALA A 389 -13.81 17.22 -14.09
C ALA A 389 -12.48 17.73 -13.50
N ALA A 390 -12.50 18.89 -12.83
CA ALA A 390 -11.35 19.48 -12.18
C ALA A 390 -10.74 18.60 -11.08
N ARG A 391 -11.48 17.62 -10.55
CA ARG A 391 -11.08 16.72 -9.48
C ARG A 391 -10.82 15.28 -9.98
N VAL A 392 -11.63 14.79 -10.91
CA VAL A 392 -11.55 13.40 -11.41
C VAL A 392 -10.27 13.13 -12.18
N ARG A 393 -9.85 14.05 -13.05
CA ARG A 393 -8.62 13.88 -13.82
C ARG A 393 -7.35 13.91 -12.94
N PRO A 394 -7.18 14.86 -12.00
CA PRO A 394 -6.09 14.83 -11.05
C PRO A 394 -6.09 13.57 -10.17
N LEU A 395 -7.26 13.13 -9.68
CA LEU A 395 -7.41 11.89 -8.93
C LEU A 395 -6.90 10.68 -9.73
N ALA A 396 -7.32 10.54 -10.99
CA ALA A 396 -6.91 9.42 -11.83
C ALA A 396 -5.38 9.43 -12.10
N TRP A 397 -4.75 10.59 -12.24
CA TRP A 397 -3.29 10.70 -12.33
C TRP A 397 -2.59 10.42 -11.01
N GLY A 398 -3.15 10.87 -9.88
CA GLY A 398 -2.63 10.56 -8.55
C GLY A 398 -2.65 9.06 -8.26
N LEU A 399 -3.78 8.38 -8.54
CA LEU A 399 -3.89 6.92 -8.42
C LEU A 399 -2.92 6.20 -9.37
N THR A 400 -2.72 6.72 -10.61
CA THR A 400 -1.75 6.14 -11.54
C THR A 400 -0.33 6.26 -11.01
N ALA A 401 0.05 7.43 -10.51
CA ALA A 401 1.39 7.66 -9.95
C ALA A 401 1.62 6.82 -8.67
N ALA A 402 0.62 6.75 -7.80
CA ALA A 402 0.66 5.91 -6.61
C ALA A 402 0.86 4.42 -6.96
N LEU A 403 0.15 3.92 -7.97
CA LEU A 403 0.32 2.55 -8.45
C LEU A 403 1.71 2.32 -9.05
N VAL A 404 2.20 3.25 -9.90
CA VAL A 404 3.56 3.19 -10.48
C VAL A 404 4.63 3.22 -9.40
N GLY A 405 4.50 4.13 -8.41
CA GLY A 405 5.42 4.21 -7.27
C GLY A 405 5.41 2.93 -6.42
N THR A 406 4.23 2.38 -6.13
CA THR A 406 4.10 1.10 -5.41
C THR A 406 4.77 -0.05 -6.16
N ILE A 407 4.56 -0.15 -7.47
CA ILE A 407 5.22 -1.16 -8.33
C ILE A 407 6.73 -1.01 -8.27
N ALA A 408 7.26 0.21 -8.41
CA ALA A 408 8.70 0.47 -8.36
C ALA A 408 9.31 0.10 -6.98
N SER A 409 8.67 0.48 -5.88
CA SER A 409 9.12 0.14 -4.52
C SER A 409 9.20 -1.37 -4.29
N ASN A 410 8.25 -2.11 -4.84
CA ASN A 410 8.14 -3.55 -4.63
C ASN A 410 9.13 -4.40 -5.46
N ALA A 411 9.96 -3.78 -6.31
CA ALA A 411 11.13 -4.44 -6.86
C ALA A 411 12.11 -4.88 -5.75
N PHE A 412 12.16 -4.16 -4.63
CA PHE A 412 13.05 -4.44 -3.51
C PHE A 412 12.32 -4.64 -2.17
N TYR A 413 10.99 -4.83 -2.22
CA TYR A 413 10.16 -5.08 -1.03
C TYR A 413 8.92 -5.93 -1.34
N LEU A 414 8.16 -6.33 -0.28
CA LEU A 414 7.01 -7.26 -0.38
C LEU A 414 5.70 -6.63 0.12
N THR A 415 5.52 -5.33 -0.05
CA THR A 415 4.36 -4.67 0.55
C THR A 415 3.07 -4.77 -0.27
N MET A 416 3.13 -5.18 -1.56
CA MET A 416 1.92 -5.39 -2.37
C MET A 416 1.04 -6.55 -1.88
N GLN A 417 1.53 -7.37 -0.96
CA GLN A 417 0.71 -8.37 -0.27
C GLN A 417 -0.16 -7.79 0.86
N PHE A 418 -0.02 -6.49 1.23
CA PHE A 418 -0.74 -5.87 2.34
C PHE A 418 -1.99 -5.12 1.88
N TYR A 419 -2.92 -4.90 2.81
CA TYR A 419 -4.23 -4.27 2.56
C TYR A 419 -4.17 -2.93 1.82
N TYR A 420 -3.13 -2.11 2.03
CA TYR A 420 -3.03 -0.80 1.38
C TYR A 420 -2.99 -0.90 -0.15
N PHE A 421 -2.35 -1.95 -0.71
CA PHE A 421 -2.32 -2.19 -2.15
C PHE A 421 -3.71 -2.58 -2.67
N TYR A 422 -4.41 -3.44 -1.96
CA TYR A 422 -5.78 -3.84 -2.31
C TYR A 422 -6.76 -2.68 -2.19
N ALA A 423 -6.60 -1.80 -1.18
CA ALA A 423 -7.37 -0.55 -1.11
C ALA A 423 -7.04 0.42 -2.26
N LEU A 424 -5.77 0.56 -2.65
CA LEU A 424 -5.39 1.33 -3.84
C LEU A 424 -6.03 0.75 -5.11
N ALA A 425 -6.01 -0.58 -5.28
CA ALA A 425 -6.67 -1.26 -6.38
C ALA A 425 -8.19 -1.03 -6.36
N LEU A 426 -8.83 -1.09 -5.19
CA LEU A 426 -10.24 -0.76 -5.00
C LEU A 426 -10.57 0.64 -5.55
N PHE A 427 -9.79 1.66 -5.21
CA PHE A 427 -10.00 3.02 -5.73
C PHE A 427 -9.77 3.11 -7.24
N ALA A 428 -8.74 2.46 -7.76
CA ALA A 428 -8.47 2.42 -9.21
C ALA A 428 -9.65 1.80 -10.00
N LEU A 429 -10.25 0.74 -9.45
CA LEU A 429 -11.37 0.01 -10.06
C LEU A 429 -12.69 0.76 -9.92
N ALA A 430 -12.97 1.38 -8.78
CA ALA A 430 -14.23 2.06 -8.48
C ALA A 430 -14.34 3.44 -9.14
N THR A 431 -13.23 4.18 -9.32
CA THR A 431 -13.23 5.54 -9.87
C THR A 431 -14.03 5.66 -11.17
N PRO A 432 -13.78 4.86 -12.23
CA PRO A 432 -14.51 5.02 -13.47
C PRO A 432 -15.98 4.60 -13.35
N ILE A 433 -16.35 3.77 -12.38
CA ILE A 433 -17.75 3.37 -12.16
C ILE A 433 -18.52 4.52 -11.50
N VAL A 434 -17.94 5.10 -10.45
CA VAL A 434 -18.59 6.15 -9.67
C VAL A 434 -18.79 7.41 -10.51
N PHE A 435 -17.74 7.87 -11.19
CA PHE A 435 -17.79 9.13 -11.95
C PHE A 435 -18.33 8.96 -13.38
N GLY A 436 -18.31 7.75 -13.95
CA GLY A 436 -18.88 7.47 -15.27
C GLY A 436 -20.40 7.62 -15.31
N ARG A 437 -21.09 7.49 -14.19
CA ARG A 437 -22.55 7.70 -14.10
C ARG A 437 -22.99 9.11 -14.50
N ARG A 438 -22.13 10.12 -14.28
CA ARG A 438 -22.41 11.51 -14.67
C ARG A 438 -22.46 11.74 -16.18
N LEU A 439 -21.91 10.86 -16.99
CA LEU A 439 -21.99 10.96 -18.45
C LEU A 439 -23.31 10.40 -18.98
N ASN A 440 -24.09 9.70 -18.15
CA ASN A 440 -25.37 9.10 -18.49
C ASN A 440 -26.57 9.88 -17.91
N THR A 441 -26.30 10.95 -17.15
CA THR A 441 -27.30 11.89 -16.61
C THR A 441 -27.24 13.21 -17.39
#